data_3a5f7e955a68ccad37bb3f2254e860ee
#
_entry.id   3a5f7e955a68ccad37bb3f2254e860ee
#
_cell.length_a   1.000
_cell.length_b   1.000
_cell.length_c   1.000
_cell.angle_alpha   90.00
_cell.angle_beta   90.00
_cell.angle_gamma   90.00
#
_symmetry.space_group_name_H-M   'P 1'
#
loop_
_entity.id
_entity.type
_entity.pdbx_description
1 polymer ?
#
loop_
_entity_poly.entity_id
_entity_poly.type
_entity_poly.pdbx_seq_one_letter_code
_entity_poly.pdbx_strand_id
1 'polypeptide(L)'
;METEVLKEQHYVEELVEIIRSGLPKEELIDRLSDYHDNDIADALTKLTPDERRELYPLIGVERVAEIFAYLDDAEPYLKELPIESAAKIVSEMDSDDAVDVLEEMDATTKHKIVGMLDKEASEDVRLLFSYDEDEIGSRMTTNFIMIHNNLTIRQAMRELIEQAGENDNISTIYVIDDEDKFYGAIDLKDLIIAREYTDLEDLISHSYPYVKDHEKVADCIEQIKDYAEDSIPVLQEDGTIAGIITSQDIVEAVDDEMGEDYAKLAGLTAEEDLNEKLTESVKKRLPWLVILLFLGMVVSSVVGAFESVVAVIPIVMCFQSLILDMAGNVGTQSLAVTIRVLMDEELTAKQKLMLVVKEMKVGFANGLFLGFMAWIFLGLYICVIKGYPIHHALLVSGCVGIALVTAMVISSMVGTLIPMFFKKINVDPAVASGPLITTVNDLVAIVVYYGLAMLFLVDLLHVTG
;
A
#
# COMPACT_ATOMS: atom_id res chain seq x y z
N MET A 1 -17.86 17.04 -1.55
CA MET A 1 -16.42 17.32 -1.75
C MET A 1 -16.09 18.81 -1.61
N GLU A 2 -16.40 19.71 -2.55
CA GLU A 2 -16.08 21.16 -2.37
C GLU A 2 -16.71 21.80 -1.11
N THR A 3 -17.89 21.37 -0.69
CA THR A 3 -18.60 21.89 0.51
C THR A 3 -18.07 21.30 1.82
N GLU A 4 -17.44 20.12 1.79
CA GLU A 4 -16.84 19.47 2.95
C GLU A 4 -15.43 20.04 3.21
N VAL A 5 -14.58 20.11 2.20
CA VAL A 5 -13.26 20.77 2.27
C VAL A 5 -13.37 22.23 2.76
N LEU A 6 -14.43 22.94 2.38
CA LEU A 6 -14.71 24.30 2.88
C LEU A 6 -15.14 24.33 4.35
N LYS A 7 -15.74 23.24 4.88
CA LYS A 7 -16.09 23.14 6.31
C LYS A 7 -14.88 22.80 7.18
N GLU A 8 -14.05 21.84 6.76
CA GLU A 8 -12.80 21.48 7.44
C GLU A 8 -11.85 22.68 7.54
N GLN A 9 -11.62 23.39 6.44
CA GLN A 9 -10.83 24.64 6.47
C GLN A 9 -11.41 25.69 7.44
N HIS A 10 -12.71 25.71 7.62
CA HIS A 10 -13.36 26.64 8.54
C HIS A 10 -13.11 26.27 10.00
N TYR A 11 -13.12 24.98 10.38
CA TYR A 11 -12.82 24.53 11.74
C TYR A 11 -11.37 24.78 12.12
N VAL A 12 -10.41 24.51 11.24
CA VAL A 12 -8.98 24.78 11.48
C VAL A 12 -8.73 26.28 11.70
N GLU A 13 -9.33 27.17 10.90
CA GLU A 13 -9.22 28.61 11.07
C GLU A 13 -9.85 29.08 12.39
N GLU A 14 -11.02 28.55 12.76
CA GLU A 14 -11.73 28.84 14.01
C GLU A 14 -10.91 28.37 15.23
N LEU A 15 -10.32 27.17 15.18
CA LEU A 15 -9.44 26.65 16.22
C LEU A 15 -8.20 27.52 16.43
N VAL A 16 -7.56 27.96 15.36
CA VAL A 16 -6.42 28.89 15.44
C VAL A 16 -6.84 30.22 16.08
N GLU A 17 -8.03 30.75 15.77
CA GLU A 17 -8.56 31.96 16.41
C GLU A 17 -8.84 31.73 17.90
N ILE A 18 -9.45 30.59 18.27
CA ILE A 18 -9.72 30.23 19.67
C ILE A 18 -8.41 30.16 20.45
N ILE A 19 -7.40 29.49 19.94
CA ILE A 19 -6.09 29.35 20.60
C ILE A 19 -5.41 30.71 20.78
N ARG A 20 -5.48 31.59 19.77
CA ARG A 20 -4.92 32.95 19.81
C ARG A 20 -5.73 33.97 20.64
N SER A 21 -6.92 33.61 21.04
CA SER A 21 -7.83 34.53 21.76
C SER A 21 -7.38 34.86 23.18
N GLY A 22 -6.45 34.09 23.76
CA GLY A 22 -5.94 34.28 25.12
C GLY A 22 -6.99 34.01 26.22
N LEU A 23 -7.89 33.05 25.95
CA LEU A 23 -8.90 32.60 26.92
C LEU A 23 -8.26 32.01 28.18
N PRO A 24 -8.96 32.08 29.34
CA PRO A 24 -8.55 31.35 30.53
C PRO A 24 -8.45 29.81 30.22
N LYS A 25 -7.54 29.11 30.89
CA LYS A 25 -7.28 27.69 30.68
C LYS A 25 -8.56 26.83 30.64
N GLU A 26 -9.45 27.00 31.63
CA GLU A 26 -10.69 26.21 31.73
C GLU A 26 -11.63 26.45 30.53
N GLU A 27 -11.75 27.68 30.09
CA GLU A 27 -12.60 28.07 28.94
C GLU A 27 -11.97 27.63 27.63
N LEU A 28 -10.63 27.61 27.51
CA LEU A 28 -9.91 27.11 26.34
C LEU A 28 -10.12 25.59 26.18
N ILE A 29 -9.93 24.83 27.28
CA ILE A 29 -10.16 23.37 27.26
C ILE A 29 -11.60 23.04 26.89
N ASP A 30 -12.57 23.74 27.49
CA ASP A 30 -14.00 23.55 27.19
C ASP A 30 -14.31 23.80 25.69
N ARG A 31 -13.72 24.85 25.13
CA ARG A 31 -13.88 25.16 23.70
C ARG A 31 -13.21 24.12 22.79
N LEU A 32 -12.01 23.65 23.14
CA LEU A 32 -11.28 22.65 22.37
C LEU A 32 -11.94 21.27 22.45
N SER A 33 -12.71 20.98 23.52
CA SER A 33 -13.42 19.71 23.64
C SER A 33 -14.61 19.55 22.69
N ASP A 34 -15.05 20.64 22.04
CA ASP A 34 -16.08 20.61 21.00
C ASP A 34 -15.53 20.13 19.62
N TYR A 35 -14.21 20.00 19.48
CA TYR A 35 -13.53 19.63 18.23
C TYR A 35 -12.81 18.29 18.36
N HIS A 36 -12.75 17.57 17.25
CA HIS A 36 -11.98 16.33 17.14
C HIS A 36 -10.47 16.60 17.22
N ASP A 37 -9.71 15.66 17.78
CA ASP A 37 -8.26 15.85 17.95
C ASP A 37 -7.51 15.94 16.63
N ASN A 38 -8.00 15.29 15.57
CA ASN A 38 -7.51 15.49 14.20
C ASN A 38 -7.63 16.95 13.71
N ASP A 39 -8.77 17.63 13.96
CA ASP A 39 -8.93 19.05 13.61
C ASP A 39 -7.95 19.93 14.39
N ILE A 40 -7.66 19.56 15.64
CA ILE A 40 -6.68 20.25 16.49
C ILE A 40 -5.25 20.00 15.97
N ALA A 41 -4.92 18.79 15.55
CA ALA A 41 -3.64 18.44 14.92
C ALA A 41 -3.41 19.30 13.65
N ASP A 42 -4.41 19.42 12.80
CA ASP A 42 -4.36 20.30 11.63
C ASP A 42 -4.16 21.78 12.02
N ALA A 43 -4.80 22.24 13.08
CA ALA A 43 -4.61 23.60 13.58
C ALA A 43 -3.19 23.83 14.12
N LEU A 44 -2.54 22.83 14.75
CA LEU A 44 -1.15 22.91 15.19
C LEU A 44 -0.20 23.23 14.04
N THR A 45 -0.48 22.74 12.82
CA THR A 45 0.35 23.02 11.63
C THR A 45 0.35 24.51 11.26
N LYS A 46 -0.70 25.28 11.64
CA LYS A 46 -0.87 26.71 11.35
C LYS A 46 -0.36 27.62 12.50
N LEU A 47 0.00 27.03 13.63
CA LEU A 47 0.54 27.75 14.78
C LEU A 47 2.06 27.89 14.66
N THR A 48 2.58 28.93 15.29
CA THR A 48 4.04 29.09 15.45
C THR A 48 4.55 28.18 16.58
N PRO A 49 5.86 27.82 16.59
CA PRO A 49 6.44 27.05 17.68
C PRO A 49 6.23 27.64 19.08
N ASP A 50 6.20 28.96 19.20
CA ASP A 50 5.97 29.63 20.48
C ASP A 50 4.52 29.47 20.93
N GLU A 51 3.54 29.60 20.03
CA GLU A 51 2.11 29.39 20.31
C GLU A 51 1.84 27.94 20.73
N ARG A 52 2.44 26.97 20.07
CA ARG A 52 2.33 25.54 20.42
C ARG A 52 2.92 25.24 21.80
N ARG A 53 4.13 25.74 22.09
CA ARG A 53 4.77 25.57 23.41
C ARG A 53 3.98 26.19 24.56
N GLU A 54 3.21 27.24 24.31
CA GLU A 54 2.29 27.82 25.29
C GLU A 54 1.01 26.99 25.45
N LEU A 55 0.53 26.34 24.36
CA LEU A 55 -0.68 25.54 24.34
C LEU A 55 -0.53 24.19 25.06
N TYR A 56 0.55 23.44 24.81
CA TYR A 56 0.71 22.07 25.32
C TYR A 56 0.54 21.94 26.84
N PRO A 57 1.13 22.81 27.70
CA PRO A 57 0.89 22.73 29.14
C PRO A 57 -0.53 23.09 29.57
N LEU A 58 -1.30 23.74 28.71
CA LEU A 58 -2.67 24.11 29.00
C LEU A 58 -3.62 22.95 28.78
N ILE A 59 -3.45 22.18 27.68
CA ILE A 59 -4.34 21.07 27.34
C ILE A 59 -3.98 19.77 28.07
N GLY A 60 -2.74 19.61 28.51
CA GLY A 60 -2.27 18.42 29.25
C GLY A 60 -1.52 17.43 28.39
N VAL A 61 -0.73 16.56 29.04
CA VAL A 61 0.18 15.61 28.32
C VAL A 61 -0.61 14.53 27.61
N GLU A 62 -1.60 13.93 28.27
CA GLU A 62 -2.50 12.92 27.72
C GLU A 62 -3.13 13.38 26.39
N ARG A 63 -3.81 14.50 26.42
CA ARG A 63 -4.46 15.03 25.20
C ARG A 63 -3.48 15.49 24.13
N VAL A 64 -2.27 15.91 24.49
CA VAL A 64 -1.21 16.20 23.49
C VAL A 64 -0.76 14.92 22.82
N ALA A 65 -0.68 13.81 23.55
CA ALA A 65 -0.35 12.50 22.99
C ALA A 65 -1.41 12.05 21.98
N GLU A 66 -2.70 12.12 22.34
CA GLU A 66 -3.84 11.82 21.44
C GLU A 66 -3.82 12.68 20.16
N ILE A 67 -3.56 13.99 20.29
CA ILE A 67 -3.47 14.89 19.13
C ILE A 67 -2.27 14.56 18.23
N PHE A 68 -1.14 14.17 18.82
CA PHE A 68 0.07 13.88 18.06
C PHE A 68 -0.03 12.60 17.25
N ALA A 69 -0.87 11.63 17.65
CA ALA A 69 -1.21 10.44 16.88
C ALA A 69 -1.86 10.78 15.50
N TYR A 70 -2.47 11.96 15.36
CA TYR A 70 -3.05 12.43 14.10
C TYR A 70 -2.10 13.29 13.25
N LEU A 71 -0.84 13.45 13.63
CA LEU A 71 0.13 14.22 12.84
C LEU A 71 0.89 13.29 11.87
N ASP A 72 0.93 13.63 10.59
CA ASP A 72 1.73 12.90 9.58
C ASP A 72 3.22 12.82 9.93
N ASP A 73 3.76 13.77 10.68
CA ASP A 73 5.15 13.84 11.17
C ASP A 73 5.15 14.59 12.50
N ALA A 74 5.20 13.84 13.60
CA ALA A 74 5.22 14.41 14.95
C ALA A 74 6.63 14.83 15.42
N GLU A 75 7.70 14.37 14.76
CA GLU A 75 9.08 14.65 15.16
C GLU A 75 9.41 16.16 15.30
N PRO A 76 9.04 17.05 14.35
CA PRO A 76 9.32 18.49 14.46
C PRO A 76 8.69 19.13 15.70
N TYR A 77 7.49 18.69 16.08
CA TYR A 77 6.72 19.21 17.21
C TYR A 77 7.33 18.75 18.55
N LEU A 78 7.75 17.49 18.64
CA LEU A 78 8.45 16.96 19.80
C LEU A 78 9.83 17.62 19.99
N LYS A 79 10.54 17.94 18.91
CA LYS A 79 11.82 18.67 18.96
C LYS A 79 11.70 20.11 19.48
N GLU A 80 10.51 20.70 19.43
CA GLU A 80 10.26 22.02 20.02
C GLU A 80 10.23 21.99 21.55
N LEU A 81 10.08 20.82 22.16
CA LEU A 81 9.93 20.61 23.58
C LEU A 81 11.25 20.19 24.25
N PRO A 82 11.39 20.44 25.58
CA PRO A 82 12.43 19.78 26.37
C PRO A 82 12.28 18.26 26.27
N ILE A 83 13.41 17.55 26.23
CA ILE A 83 13.40 16.10 25.99
C ILE A 83 12.61 15.32 27.06
N GLU A 84 12.59 15.83 28.31
CA GLU A 84 11.79 15.26 29.39
C GLU A 84 10.28 15.40 29.16
N SER A 85 9.87 16.49 28.51
CA SER A 85 8.45 16.71 28.14
C SER A 85 8.05 15.87 26.92
N ALA A 86 8.93 15.76 25.94
CA ALA A 86 8.73 14.89 24.80
C ALA A 86 8.61 13.41 25.24
N ALA A 87 9.49 12.94 26.13
CA ALA A 87 9.42 11.58 26.65
C ALA A 87 8.12 11.28 27.41
N LYS A 88 7.56 12.28 28.12
CA LYS A 88 6.27 12.11 28.79
C LYS A 88 5.10 12.00 27.80
N ILE A 89 5.13 12.80 26.73
CA ILE A 89 4.11 12.72 25.69
C ILE A 89 4.15 11.35 25.01
N VAL A 90 5.35 10.87 24.66
CA VAL A 90 5.52 9.54 24.05
C VAL A 90 5.13 8.41 25.01
N SER A 91 5.29 8.59 26.34
CA SER A 91 4.83 7.59 27.32
C SER A 91 3.31 7.49 27.45
N GLU A 92 2.57 8.55 27.08
CA GLU A 92 1.10 8.60 27.12
C GLU A 92 0.47 8.25 25.77
N MET A 93 1.28 8.01 24.73
CA MET A 93 0.80 7.53 23.42
C MET A 93 0.49 6.05 23.48
N ASP A 94 -0.41 5.59 22.60
CA ASP A 94 -0.56 4.18 22.29
C ASP A 94 0.77 3.61 21.78
N SER A 95 1.01 2.33 22.01
CA SER A 95 2.35 1.75 21.81
C SER A 95 2.80 1.75 20.34
N ASP A 96 1.88 1.58 19.41
CA ASP A 96 2.06 1.70 17.96
C ASP A 96 2.40 3.13 17.56
N ASP A 97 1.57 4.12 17.95
CA ASP A 97 1.83 5.54 17.70
C ASP A 97 3.19 5.99 18.27
N ALA A 98 3.53 5.53 19.48
CA ALA A 98 4.81 5.82 20.11
C ALA A 98 5.99 5.26 19.31
N VAL A 99 5.84 4.07 18.72
CA VAL A 99 6.86 3.44 17.87
C VAL A 99 7.01 4.20 16.57
N ASP A 100 5.91 4.54 15.88
CA ASP A 100 5.94 5.27 14.61
C ASP A 100 6.63 6.63 14.77
N VAL A 101 6.25 7.39 15.78
CA VAL A 101 6.93 8.67 16.11
C VAL A 101 8.42 8.50 16.45
N LEU A 102 8.78 7.41 17.13
CA LEU A 102 10.19 7.12 17.46
C LEU A 102 10.99 6.66 16.24
N GLU A 103 10.37 6.05 15.24
CA GLU A 103 11.04 5.62 14.01
C GLU A 103 11.46 6.79 13.12
N GLU A 104 10.69 7.85 13.09
CA GLU A 104 11.01 9.08 12.37
C GLU A 104 12.19 9.84 12.97
N MET A 105 12.52 9.61 14.26
CA MET A 105 13.55 10.34 14.97
C MET A 105 14.97 9.89 14.62
N ASP A 106 15.91 10.82 14.71
CA ASP A 106 17.34 10.47 14.68
C ASP A 106 17.74 9.55 15.84
N ALA A 107 18.64 8.60 15.59
CA ALA A 107 19.04 7.57 16.56
C ALA A 107 19.48 8.11 17.93
N THR A 108 20.03 9.33 17.99
CA THR A 108 20.49 9.94 19.24
C THR A 108 19.32 10.44 20.08
N THR A 109 18.34 11.06 19.45
CA THR A 109 17.13 11.57 20.10
C THR A 109 16.23 10.41 20.52
N LYS A 110 15.97 9.44 19.62
CA LYS A 110 15.27 8.18 19.91
C LYS A 110 15.82 7.49 21.17
N HIS A 111 17.14 7.25 21.22
CA HIS A 111 17.77 6.57 22.37
C HIS A 111 17.59 7.32 23.70
N LYS A 112 17.59 8.66 23.68
CA LYS A 112 17.37 9.46 24.88
C LYS A 112 15.92 9.41 25.35
N ILE A 113 14.96 9.53 24.43
CA ILE A 113 13.53 9.47 24.76
C ILE A 113 13.19 8.10 25.32
N VAL A 114 13.55 7.01 24.63
CA VAL A 114 13.32 5.62 25.10
C VAL A 114 13.95 5.38 26.47
N GLY A 115 15.11 6.01 26.77
CA GLY A 115 15.74 5.92 28.09
C GLY A 115 15.02 6.71 29.20
N MET A 116 14.05 7.54 28.87
CA MET A 116 13.26 8.39 29.79
C MET A 116 11.78 8.00 29.84
N LEU A 117 11.32 7.07 29.01
CA LEU A 117 9.96 6.53 29.08
C LEU A 117 9.73 5.91 30.47
N ASP A 118 8.50 5.90 30.91
CA ASP A 118 8.13 5.14 32.08
C ASP A 118 8.32 3.63 31.85
N LYS A 119 8.06 2.82 32.87
CA LYS A 119 8.39 1.41 32.80
C LYS A 119 7.51 0.67 31.81
N GLU A 120 6.22 0.95 31.78
CA GLU A 120 5.19 0.31 30.95
C GLU A 120 5.42 0.65 29.49
N ALA A 121 5.39 1.93 29.11
CA ALA A 121 5.68 2.39 27.76
C ALA A 121 7.06 1.91 27.24
N SER A 122 8.07 1.80 28.12
CA SER A 122 9.38 1.27 27.73
C SER A 122 9.37 -0.24 27.46
N GLU A 123 8.54 -1.02 28.16
CA GLU A 123 8.36 -2.46 27.91
C GLU A 123 7.61 -2.68 26.60
N ASP A 124 6.54 -1.92 26.36
CA ASP A 124 5.71 -1.99 25.14
C ASP A 124 6.47 -1.58 23.89
N VAL A 125 7.12 -0.42 23.92
CA VAL A 125 7.97 0.03 22.81
C VAL A 125 9.09 -0.97 22.49
N ARG A 126 9.67 -1.65 23.49
CA ARG A 126 10.67 -2.69 23.22
C ARG A 126 10.06 -3.96 22.65
N LEU A 127 8.85 -4.29 23.05
CA LEU A 127 8.11 -5.42 22.49
C LEU A 127 7.88 -5.20 20.99
N LEU A 128 7.33 -4.05 20.61
CA LEU A 128 7.06 -3.72 19.23
C LEU A 128 8.35 -3.66 18.40
N PHE A 129 9.43 -3.02 18.90
CA PHE A 129 10.74 -3.01 18.24
C PHE A 129 11.43 -4.38 18.13
N SER A 130 10.89 -5.43 18.74
CA SER A 130 11.44 -6.78 18.57
C SER A 130 10.96 -7.48 17.33
N TYR A 131 9.90 -6.97 16.70
CA TYR A 131 9.35 -7.45 15.44
C TYR A 131 9.99 -6.75 14.24
N ASP A 132 9.99 -7.40 13.08
CA ASP A 132 10.37 -6.77 11.81
C ASP A 132 9.23 -5.84 11.35
N GLU A 133 9.55 -4.75 10.63
CA GLU A 133 8.56 -3.73 10.17
C GLU A 133 7.42 -4.31 9.32
N ASP A 134 7.63 -5.46 8.67
CA ASP A 134 6.64 -6.17 7.86
C ASP A 134 5.85 -7.25 8.65
N GLU A 135 6.09 -7.41 9.94
CA GLU A 135 5.35 -8.33 10.82
C GLU A 135 4.21 -7.60 11.53
N ILE A 136 3.08 -8.31 11.71
CA ILE A 136 1.88 -7.72 12.32
C ILE A 136 2.10 -7.24 13.77
N GLY A 137 3.03 -7.87 14.48
CA GLY A 137 3.41 -7.50 15.84
C GLY A 137 4.05 -6.11 15.95
N SER A 138 4.58 -5.55 14.85
CA SER A 138 5.11 -4.18 14.84
C SER A 138 4.02 -3.11 14.80
N ARG A 139 2.80 -3.47 14.40
CA ARG A 139 1.65 -2.58 14.19
C ARG A 139 0.55 -2.74 15.25
N MET A 140 0.78 -3.54 16.30
CA MET A 140 -0.21 -3.78 17.34
C MET A 140 -0.12 -2.74 18.45
N THR A 141 -1.26 -2.43 19.06
CA THR A 141 -1.30 -1.70 20.32
C THR A 141 -1.45 -2.65 21.51
N THR A 142 -0.85 -2.29 22.66
CA THR A 142 -1.03 -3.01 23.93
C THR A 142 -2.17 -2.46 24.77
N ASN A 143 -2.88 -1.44 24.28
CA ASN A 143 -3.99 -0.77 24.91
C ASN A 143 -5.31 -1.54 24.64
N PHE A 144 -5.65 -2.53 25.47
CA PHE A 144 -6.85 -3.34 25.35
C PHE A 144 -7.29 -3.97 26.67
N ILE A 145 -8.52 -4.51 26.72
CA ILE A 145 -9.09 -5.11 27.92
C ILE A 145 -9.08 -6.62 27.87
N MET A 146 -8.57 -7.26 28.92
CA MET A 146 -8.61 -8.70 29.12
C MET A 146 -9.38 -9.07 30.40
N ILE A 147 -10.15 -10.16 30.35
CA ILE A 147 -10.80 -10.76 31.51
C ILE A 147 -10.65 -12.29 31.48
N HIS A 148 -10.73 -12.95 32.66
CA HIS A 148 -10.74 -14.40 32.72
C HIS A 148 -12.13 -15.00 32.43
N ASN A 149 -12.14 -16.18 31.80
CA ASN A 149 -13.38 -16.91 31.42
C ASN A 149 -14.20 -17.42 32.61
N ASN A 150 -13.60 -17.54 33.79
CA ASN A 150 -14.23 -18.09 34.99
C ASN A 150 -14.98 -17.06 35.86
N LEU A 151 -15.11 -15.82 35.38
CA LEU A 151 -15.76 -14.72 36.09
C LEU A 151 -17.28 -14.76 35.95
N THR A 152 -17.96 -14.17 36.94
CA THR A 152 -19.38 -13.82 36.83
C THR A 152 -19.53 -12.47 36.09
N ILE A 153 -20.71 -12.22 35.49
CA ILE A 153 -20.99 -10.92 34.79
C ILE A 153 -20.64 -9.72 35.67
N ARG A 154 -20.94 -9.77 36.98
CA ARG A 154 -20.62 -8.68 37.92
C ARG A 154 -19.10 -8.50 38.11
N GLN A 155 -18.34 -9.58 38.13
CA GLN A 155 -16.89 -9.53 38.25
C GLN A 155 -16.26 -9.03 36.94
N ALA A 156 -16.68 -9.57 35.81
CA ALA A 156 -16.26 -9.13 34.49
C ALA A 156 -16.49 -7.63 34.27
N MET A 157 -17.69 -7.13 34.63
CA MET A 157 -17.99 -5.69 34.58
C MET A 157 -17.12 -4.85 35.52
N ARG A 158 -16.70 -5.40 36.65
CA ARG A 158 -15.79 -4.68 37.57
C ARG A 158 -14.39 -4.59 36.97
N GLU A 159 -13.86 -5.70 36.46
CA GLU A 159 -12.54 -5.72 35.82
C GLU A 159 -12.50 -4.81 34.59
N LEU A 160 -13.57 -4.81 33.78
CA LEU A 160 -13.73 -3.87 32.69
C LEU A 160 -13.63 -2.41 33.16
N ILE A 161 -14.39 -2.02 34.20
CA ILE A 161 -14.39 -0.63 34.70
C ILE A 161 -13.01 -0.24 35.28
N GLU A 162 -12.32 -1.18 35.93
CA GLU A 162 -10.99 -0.93 36.49
C GLU A 162 -9.95 -0.70 35.37
N GLN A 163 -10.03 -1.48 34.28
CA GLN A 163 -9.11 -1.37 33.13
C GLN A 163 -9.48 -0.20 32.19
N ALA A 164 -10.76 0.11 32.02
CA ALA A 164 -11.24 1.18 31.12
C ALA A 164 -10.83 2.60 31.56
N GLY A 165 -10.22 2.76 32.72
CA GLY A 165 -9.60 4.03 33.13
C GLY A 165 -8.21 4.27 32.54
N GLU A 166 -7.56 3.23 32.03
CA GLU A 166 -6.21 3.23 31.49
C GLU A 166 -6.13 2.71 30.05
N ASN A 167 -7.27 2.21 29.51
CA ASN A 167 -7.36 1.66 28.15
C ASN A 167 -8.55 2.25 27.40
N ASP A 168 -8.34 2.67 26.17
CA ASP A 168 -9.34 3.27 25.29
C ASP A 168 -10.04 2.26 24.37
N ASN A 169 -9.35 1.15 24.03
CA ASN A 169 -9.91 0.07 23.19
C ASN A 169 -10.79 -0.88 24.00
N ILE A 170 -12.01 -0.41 24.32
CA ILE A 170 -12.96 -1.09 25.20
C ILE A 170 -14.13 -1.76 24.46
N SER A 171 -14.28 -1.53 23.15
CA SER A 171 -15.40 -2.06 22.35
C SER A 171 -15.44 -3.59 22.34
N THR A 172 -14.27 -4.21 22.29
CA THR A 172 -14.05 -5.66 22.35
C THR A 172 -13.31 -6.02 23.62
N ILE A 173 -13.84 -6.98 24.39
CA ILE A 173 -13.24 -7.49 25.62
C ILE A 173 -12.68 -8.88 25.32
N TYR A 174 -11.38 -9.05 25.47
CA TYR A 174 -10.73 -10.33 25.23
C TYR A 174 -10.80 -11.22 26.45
N VAL A 175 -11.12 -12.48 26.21
CA VAL A 175 -11.26 -13.48 27.26
C VAL A 175 -10.09 -14.45 27.21
N ILE A 176 -9.45 -14.67 28.36
CA ILE A 176 -8.35 -15.60 28.53
C ILE A 176 -8.75 -16.76 29.46
N ASP A 177 -8.10 -17.89 29.28
CA ASP A 177 -8.28 -19.07 30.13
C ASP A 177 -7.40 -19.04 31.40
N ASP A 178 -7.43 -20.12 32.18
CA ASP A 178 -6.60 -20.25 33.40
C ASP A 178 -5.08 -20.36 33.12
N GLU A 179 -4.66 -20.52 31.85
CA GLU A 179 -3.28 -20.56 31.39
C GLU A 179 -2.86 -19.24 30.69
N ASP A 180 -3.65 -18.18 30.82
CA ASP A 180 -3.49 -16.85 30.19
C ASP A 180 -3.54 -16.91 28.65
N LYS A 181 -4.12 -17.93 28.06
CA LYS A 181 -4.27 -18.06 26.61
C LYS A 181 -5.59 -17.48 26.12
N PHE A 182 -5.56 -16.98 24.90
CA PHE A 182 -6.75 -16.47 24.24
C PHE A 182 -7.85 -17.56 24.16
N TYR A 183 -9.02 -17.25 24.71
CA TYR A 183 -10.16 -18.14 24.78
C TYR A 183 -11.32 -17.69 23.89
N GLY A 184 -11.48 -16.38 23.70
CA GLY A 184 -12.52 -15.78 22.88
C GLY A 184 -12.65 -14.28 23.11
N ALA A 185 -13.72 -13.67 22.61
CA ALA A 185 -13.99 -12.26 22.80
C ALA A 185 -15.47 -12.01 23.13
N ILE A 186 -15.76 -10.88 23.76
CA ILE A 186 -17.10 -10.41 24.10
C ILE A 186 -17.26 -8.98 23.62
N ASP A 187 -18.35 -8.68 22.92
CA ASP A 187 -18.75 -7.31 22.64
C ASP A 187 -19.11 -6.56 23.94
N LEU A 188 -18.58 -5.38 24.13
CA LEU A 188 -18.94 -4.50 25.26
C LEU A 188 -20.46 -4.33 25.39
N LYS A 189 -21.15 -4.19 24.27
CA LYS A 189 -22.61 -4.08 24.22
C LYS A 189 -23.30 -5.29 24.86
N ASP A 190 -22.81 -6.50 24.56
CA ASP A 190 -23.42 -7.73 25.08
C ASP A 190 -23.17 -7.89 26.58
N LEU A 191 -21.99 -7.49 27.07
CA LEU A 191 -21.72 -7.44 28.50
C LEU A 191 -22.57 -6.39 29.23
N ILE A 192 -22.81 -5.20 28.65
CA ILE A 192 -23.66 -4.15 29.22
C ILE A 192 -25.12 -4.58 29.35
N ILE A 193 -25.66 -5.31 28.36
CA ILE A 193 -27.07 -5.75 28.39
C ILE A 193 -27.26 -7.07 29.13
N ALA A 194 -26.20 -7.78 29.48
CA ALA A 194 -26.23 -9.03 30.20
C ALA A 194 -26.90 -8.86 31.58
N ARG A 195 -27.62 -9.90 32.00
CA ARG A 195 -28.21 -9.92 33.33
C ARG A 195 -27.29 -10.65 34.32
N GLU A 196 -27.36 -10.30 35.58
CA GLU A 196 -26.49 -10.84 36.63
C GLU A 196 -26.49 -12.39 36.74
N TYR A 197 -27.53 -13.03 36.26
CA TYR A 197 -27.66 -14.50 36.26
C TYR A 197 -27.33 -15.17 34.93
N THR A 198 -26.91 -14.40 33.92
CA THR A 198 -26.41 -14.92 32.64
C THR A 198 -25.03 -15.53 32.89
N ASP A 199 -24.76 -16.67 32.30
CA ASP A 199 -23.41 -17.24 32.30
C ASP A 199 -22.51 -16.42 31.37
N LEU A 200 -21.31 -16.10 31.81
CA LEU A 200 -20.32 -15.36 30.98
C LEU A 200 -20.01 -16.16 29.72
N GLU A 201 -19.95 -17.47 29.81
CA GLU A 201 -19.70 -18.38 28.68
C GLU A 201 -20.72 -18.21 27.54
N ASP A 202 -21.96 -17.86 27.84
CA ASP A 202 -23.02 -17.63 26.83
C ASP A 202 -22.76 -16.37 25.99
N LEU A 203 -21.86 -15.46 26.43
CA LEU A 203 -21.49 -14.22 25.73
C LEU A 203 -20.20 -14.37 24.94
N ILE A 204 -19.38 -15.38 25.22
CA ILE A 204 -18.05 -15.52 24.61
C ILE A 204 -18.16 -16.05 23.19
N SER A 205 -17.62 -15.29 22.25
CA SER A 205 -17.42 -15.75 20.86
C SER A 205 -16.09 -16.51 20.74
N HIS A 206 -16.16 -17.85 20.69
CA HIS A 206 -14.97 -18.71 20.55
C HIS A 206 -14.40 -18.76 19.14
N SER A 207 -15.17 -18.32 18.13
CA SER A 207 -14.73 -18.27 16.74
C SER A 207 -14.23 -16.87 16.34
N TYR A 208 -13.88 -16.06 17.33
CA TYR A 208 -13.35 -14.72 17.08
C TYR A 208 -12.03 -14.82 16.30
N PRO A 209 -11.83 -13.98 15.26
CA PRO A 209 -10.61 -14.01 14.46
C PRO A 209 -9.39 -13.59 15.28
N TYR A 210 -8.22 -14.09 14.92
CA TYR A 210 -6.94 -13.69 15.49
C TYR A 210 -5.83 -13.80 14.44
N VAL A 211 -4.74 -13.12 14.66
CA VAL A 211 -3.51 -13.21 13.87
C VAL A 211 -2.33 -13.53 14.78
N LYS A 212 -1.21 -13.98 14.21
CA LYS A 212 0.02 -14.24 14.98
C LYS A 212 1.01 -13.11 14.81
N ASP A 213 1.72 -12.81 15.88
CA ASP A 213 2.67 -11.71 16.00
C ASP A 213 3.76 -11.66 14.90
N HIS A 214 4.24 -12.81 14.43
CA HIS A 214 5.23 -12.92 13.35
C HIS A 214 4.63 -13.16 11.95
N GLU A 215 3.31 -13.10 11.79
CA GLU A 215 2.71 -13.11 10.45
C GLU A 215 2.96 -11.78 9.76
N LYS A 216 3.12 -11.83 8.43
CA LYS A 216 3.34 -10.59 7.67
C LYS A 216 2.05 -9.79 7.52
N VAL A 217 2.15 -8.48 7.64
CA VAL A 217 1.04 -7.53 7.47
C VAL A 217 0.28 -7.81 6.18
N ALA A 218 0.98 -7.91 5.05
CA ALA A 218 0.39 -8.18 3.73
C ALA A 218 -0.44 -9.48 3.66
N ASP A 219 -0.03 -10.54 4.40
CA ASP A 219 -0.74 -11.82 4.42
C ASP A 219 -1.97 -11.79 5.34
N CYS A 220 -1.95 -10.94 6.38
CA CYS A 220 -3.03 -10.80 7.36
C CYS A 220 -4.16 -9.88 6.90
N ILE A 221 -3.86 -8.83 6.16
CA ILE A 221 -4.81 -7.77 5.75
C ILE A 221 -6.10 -8.35 5.14
N GLU A 222 -5.99 -9.30 4.21
CA GLU A 222 -7.16 -9.89 3.55
C GLU A 222 -8.05 -10.63 4.55
N GLN A 223 -7.44 -11.42 5.45
CA GLN A 223 -8.16 -12.14 6.49
C GLN A 223 -8.84 -11.19 7.46
N ILE A 224 -8.15 -10.17 7.94
CA ILE A 224 -8.67 -9.20 8.93
C ILE A 224 -9.84 -8.41 8.34
N LYS A 225 -9.70 -7.91 7.11
CA LYS A 225 -10.71 -7.15 6.38
C LYS A 225 -12.04 -7.90 6.21
N ASP A 226 -12.00 -9.23 6.03
CA ASP A 226 -13.20 -10.03 5.81
C ASP A 226 -14.07 -10.15 7.07
N TYR A 227 -13.47 -10.04 8.26
CA TYR A 227 -14.22 -10.12 9.52
C TYR A 227 -14.91 -8.82 9.92
N ALA A 228 -14.35 -7.66 9.53
CA ALA A 228 -14.87 -6.32 9.82
C ALA A 228 -15.16 -6.09 11.32
N GLU A 229 -14.28 -6.59 12.19
CA GLU A 229 -14.31 -6.39 13.63
C GLU A 229 -13.66 -5.05 14.01
N ASP A 230 -14.01 -4.48 15.15
CA ASP A 230 -13.43 -3.23 15.65
C ASP A 230 -11.94 -3.37 15.99
N SER A 231 -11.55 -4.54 16.49
CA SER A 231 -10.17 -4.93 16.76
C SER A 231 -9.98 -6.44 16.73
N ILE A 232 -8.74 -6.91 16.47
CA ILE A 232 -8.39 -8.33 16.36
C ILE A 232 -7.16 -8.61 17.24
N PRO A 233 -7.17 -9.69 18.08
CA PRO A 233 -6.04 -9.99 18.93
C PRO A 233 -4.86 -10.57 18.15
N VAL A 234 -3.67 -10.12 18.52
CA VAL A 234 -2.38 -10.61 18.05
C VAL A 234 -1.85 -11.62 19.07
N LEU A 235 -1.65 -12.85 18.63
CA LEU A 235 -1.26 -13.96 19.50
C LEU A 235 0.21 -14.34 19.31
N GLN A 236 0.90 -14.59 20.41
CA GLN A 236 2.20 -15.23 20.42
C GLN A 236 2.10 -16.73 20.07
N GLU A 237 3.24 -17.37 19.82
CA GLU A 237 3.28 -18.80 19.48
C GLU A 237 2.65 -19.71 20.56
N ASP A 238 2.69 -19.33 21.83
CA ASP A 238 2.10 -20.09 22.96
C ASP A 238 0.59 -19.86 23.13
N GLY A 239 0.01 -18.92 22.38
CA GLY A 239 -1.41 -18.58 22.39
C GLY A 239 -1.80 -17.47 23.36
N THR A 240 -0.84 -16.80 24.01
CA THR A 240 -1.09 -15.60 24.81
C THR A 240 -1.30 -14.38 23.91
N ILE A 241 -2.07 -13.41 24.36
CA ILE A 241 -2.30 -12.16 23.63
C ILE A 241 -1.08 -11.25 23.83
N ALA A 242 -0.43 -10.83 22.73
CA ALA A 242 0.65 -9.87 22.75
C ALA A 242 0.14 -8.43 22.68
N GLY A 243 -0.92 -8.21 21.91
CA GLY A 243 -1.55 -6.93 21.66
C GLY A 243 -2.80 -7.11 20.82
N ILE A 244 -3.31 -6.02 20.27
CA ILE A 244 -4.45 -6.02 19.34
C ILE A 244 -4.11 -5.16 18.12
N ILE A 245 -4.78 -5.43 16.99
CA ILE A 245 -4.83 -4.54 15.84
C ILE A 245 -6.22 -3.92 15.79
N THR A 246 -6.32 -2.60 15.76
CA THR A 246 -7.60 -1.92 15.64
C THR A 246 -8.03 -1.77 14.17
N SER A 247 -9.30 -1.42 13.96
CA SER A 247 -9.79 -1.15 12.60
C SER A 247 -9.09 0.07 11.96
N GLN A 248 -8.58 1.00 12.75
CA GLN A 248 -7.80 2.15 12.28
C GLN A 248 -6.45 1.69 11.75
N ASP A 249 -5.68 0.91 12.53
CA ASP A 249 -4.36 0.38 12.13
C ASP A 249 -4.48 -0.51 10.89
N ILE A 250 -5.59 -1.24 10.75
CA ILE A 250 -5.88 -2.03 9.55
C ILE A 250 -6.05 -1.14 8.32
N VAL A 251 -6.76 -0.02 8.45
CA VAL A 251 -6.94 0.94 7.33
C VAL A 251 -5.61 1.56 6.95
N GLU A 252 -4.79 1.94 7.92
CA GLU A 252 -3.45 2.49 7.70
C GLU A 252 -2.52 1.47 7.04
N ALA A 253 -2.45 0.26 7.58
CA ALA A 253 -1.66 -0.82 6.99
C ALA A 253 -2.08 -1.17 5.54
N VAL A 254 -3.39 -1.08 5.23
CA VAL A 254 -3.89 -1.27 3.86
C VAL A 254 -3.45 -0.12 2.95
N ASP A 255 -3.45 1.12 3.43
CA ASP A 255 -3.03 2.28 2.65
C ASP A 255 -1.52 2.24 2.37
N ASP A 256 -0.71 1.92 3.37
CA ASP A 256 0.73 1.72 3.24
C ASP A 256 1.07 0.63 2.20
N GLU A 257 0.45 -0.56 2.31
CA GLU A 257 0.67 -1.67 1.37
C GLU A 257 0.26 -1.28 -0.05
N MET A 258 -0.86 -0.56 -0.21
CA MET A 258 -1.30 -0.06 -1.52
C MET A 258 -0.33 0.98 -2.08
N GLY A 259 0.22 1.85 -1.25
CA GLY A 259 1.23 2.85 -1.60
C GLY A 259 2.53 2.18 -2.08
N GLU A 260 3.03 1.20 -1.30
CA GLU A 260 4.20 0.42 -1.68
C GLU A 260 4.01 -0.34 -3.00
N ASP A 261 2.87 -1.00 -3.19
CA ASP A 261 2.55 -1.72 -4.41
C ASP A 261 2.50 -0.80 -5.62
N TYR A 262 1.92 0.40 -5.44
CA TYR A 262 1.92 1.42 -6.47
C TYR A 262 3.33 1.89 -6.83
N ALA A 263 4.18 2.10 -5.83
CA ALA A 263 5.58 2.46 -6.02
C ALA A 263 6.35 1.35 -6.75
N LYS A 264 6.20 0.09 -6.33
CA LYS A 264 6.81 -1.09 -6.95
C LYS A 264 6.34 -1.25 -8.40
N LEU A 265 5.04 -1.08 -8.68
CA LEU A 265 4.46 -1.12 -10.03
C LEU A 265 5.06 -0.02 -10.94
N ALA A 266 5.36 1.15 -10.38
CA ALA A 266 6.03 2.24 -11.09
C ALA A 266 7.54 2.00 -11.31
N GLY A 267 8.14 0.99 -10.67
CA GLY A 267 9.57 0.66 -10.73
C GLY A 267 10.40 1.43 -9.71
N LEU A 268 9.81 1.76 -8.58
CA LEU A 268 10.50 2.28 -7.40
C LEU A 268 10.83 1.13 -6.43
N THR A 269 11.73 1.34 -5.50
CA THR A 269 12.06 0.36 -4.46
C THR A 269 11.24 0.54 -3.19
N ALA A 270 10.66 1.73 -3.00
CA ALA A 270 9.77 2.08 -1.90
C ALA A 270 8.96 3.33 -2.27
N GLU A 271 7.96 3.66 -1.49
CA GLU A 271 7.16 4.86 -1.61
C GLU A 271 8.02 6.14 -1.48
N GLU A 272 7.56 7.25 -2.03
CA GLU A 272 8.30 8.52 -2.09
C GLU A 272 7.42 9.70 -1.70
N ASP A 273 7.87 10.47 -0.72
CA ASP A 273 7.20 11.64 -0.19
C ASP A 273 7.59 12.94 -0.89
N LEU A 274 6.68 13.93 -0.85
CA LEU A 274 6.90 15.28 -1.41
C LEU A 274 8.13 15.99 -0.80
N ASN A 275 8.37 15.80 0.48
CA ASN A 275 9.42 16.48 1.24
C ASN A 275 10.74 15.69 1.32
N GLU A 276 10.81 14.54 0.67
CA GLU A 276 11.96 13.65 0.72
C GLU A 276 13.22 14.30 0.11
N LYS A 277 14.38 14.00 0.68
CA LYS A 277 15.67 14.51 0.17
C LYS A 277 15.99 13.89 -1.19
N LEU A 278 16.53 14.71 -2.09
CA LEU A 278 16.93 14.29 -3.45
C LEU A 278 17.81 13.01 -3.46
N THR A 279 18.67 12.83 -2.46
CA THR A 279 19.55 11.66 -2.36
C THR A 279 18.79 10.38 -2.05
N GLU A 280 17.69 10.46 -1.33
CA GLU A 280 16.81 9.34 -0.97
C GLU A 280 15.95 8.96 -2.18
N SER A 281 15.31 9.94 -2.83
CA SER A 281 14.57 9.70 -4.08
C SER A 281 15.44 9.06 -5.17
N VAL A 282 16.70 9.51 -5.30
CA VAL A 282 17.63 8.87 -6.25
C VAL A 282 17.94 7.42 -5.87
N LYS A 283 18.11 7.10 -4.59
CA LYS A 283 18.35 5.73 -4.13
C LYS A 283 17.17 4.81 -4.44
N LYS A 284 15.95 5.30 -4.29
CA LYS A 284 14.72 4.52 -4.56
C LYS A 284 14.52 4.25 -6.07
N ARG A 285 14.97 5.13 -6.95
CA ARG A 285 14.77 5.03 -8.42
C ARG A 285 15.93 4.40 -9.16
N LEU A 286 17.16 4.70 -8.77
CA LEU A 286 18.38 4.36 -9.53
C LEU A 286 18.58 2.84 -9.75
N PRO A 287 18.34 1.95 -8.78
CA PRO A 287 18.56 0.52 -8.97
C PRO A 287 17.77 -0.04 -10.16
N TRP A 288 16.48 0.30 -10.26
CA TRP A 288 15.65 -0.12 -11.38
C TRP A 288 16.10 0.48 -12.72
N LEU A 289 16.44 1.76 -12.74
CA LEU A 289 16.93 2.42 -13.95
C LEU A 289 18.21 1.79 -14.50
N VAL A 290 19.12 1.33 -13.61
CA VAL A 290 20.33 0.60 -14.01
C VAL A 290 19.99 -0.76 -14.62
N ILE A 291 19.07 -1.52 -14.01
CA ILE A 291 18.62 -2.81 -14.58
C ILE A 291 18.00 -2.58 -15.97
N LEU A 292 17.10 -1.61 -16.08
CA LEU A 292 16.44 -1.28 -17.36
C LEU A 292 17.43 -0.81 -18.43
N LEU A 293 18.49 -0.09 -18.06
CA LEU A 293 19.57 0.29 -18.99
C LEU A 293 20.23 -0.95 -19.62
N PHE A 294 20.58 -1.96 -18.79
CA PHE A 294 21.17 -3.19 -19.29
C PHE A 294 20.19 -4.01 -20.15
N LEU A 295 18.93 -4.10 -19.74
CA LEU A 295 17.90 -4.75 -20.54
C LEU A 295 17.69 -4.02 -21.87
N GLY A 296 17.67 -2.69 -21.89
CA GLY A 296 17.60 -1.88 -23.11
C GLY A 296 18.77 -2.11 -24.07
N MET A 297 19.98 -2.39 -23.54
CA MET A 297 21.12 -2.78 -24.38
C MET A 297 20.89 -4.15 -25.05
N VAL A 298 20.25 -5.10 -24.36
CA VAL A 298 19.87 -6.40 -24.95
C VAL A 298 18.84 -6.20 -26.06
N VAL A 299 17.82 -5.40 -25.81
CA VAL A 299 16.80 -5.04 -26.82
C VAL A 299 17.47 -4.41 -28.07
N SER A 300 18.37 -3.45 -27.87
CA SER A 300 19.11 -2.81 -28.97
C SER A 300 19.95 -3.81 -29.76
N SER A 301 20.56 -4.78 -29.11
CA SER A 301 21.34 -5.83 -29.77
C SER A 301 20.48 -6.74 -30.64
N VAL A 302 19.24 -7.04 -30.18
CA VAL A 302 18.27 -7.82 -30.95
C VAL A 302 17.78 -7.04 -32.19
N VAL A 303 17.54 -5.73 -32.07
CA VAL A 303 17.23 -4.86 -33.23
C VAL A 303 18.35 -4.96 -34.28
N GLY A 304 19.61 -4.90 -33.84
CA GLY A 304 20.76 -5.03 -34.74
C GLY A 304 20.80 -6.35 -35.51
N ALA A 305 20.30 -7.46 -34.95
CA ALA A 305 20.21 -8.74 -35.63
C ALA A 305 19.26 -8.73 -36.85
N PHE A 306 18.31 -7.78 -36.89
CA PHE A 306 17.36 -7.61 -38.00
C PHE A 306 17.76 -6.51 -39.01
N GLU A 307 19.00 -6.01 -38.97
CA GLU A 307 19.50 -4.96 -39.89
C GLU A 307 19.29 -5.33 -41.37
N SER A 308 19.42 -6.61 -41.71
CA SER A 308 19.18 -7.09 -43.09
C SER A 308 17.74 -6.87 -43.59
N VAL A 309 16.75 -6.98 -42.71
CA VAL A 309 15.33 -6.71 -43.03
C VAL A 309 15.09 -5.23 -43.29
N VAL A 310 15.67 -4.38 -42.44
CA VAL A 310 15.61 -2.92 -42.58
C VAL A 310 16.29 -2.47 -43.85
N ALA A 311 17.41 -3.08 -44.26
CA ALA A 311 18.14 -2.74 -45.47
C ALA A 311 17.31 -3.07 -46.75
N VAL A 312 16.49 -4.11 -46.73
CA VAL A 312 15.62 -4.48 -47.88
C VAL A 312 14.33 -3.64 -47.93
N ILE A 313 13.70 -3.40 -46.77
CA ILE A 313 12.42 -2.67 -46.68
C ILE A 313 12.54 -1.57 -45.60
N PRO A 314 13.19 -0.41 -45.86
CA PRO A 314 13.41 0.63 -44.85
C PRO A 314 12.14 1.17 -44.21
N ILE A 315 10.99 1.15 -44.91
CA ILE A 315 9.72 1.68 -44.41
C ILE A 315 9.21 0.91 -43.17
N VAL A 316 9.62 -0.34 -43.00
CA VAL A 316 9.25 -1.16 -41.82
C VAL A 316 9.74 -0.49 -40.53
N MET A 317 10.91 0.17 -40.56
CA MET A 317 11.47 0.86 -39.39
C MET A 317 10.56 1.99 -38.89
N CYS A 318 9.78 2.63 -39.79
CA CYS A 318 8.88 3.73 -39.40
C CYS A 318 7.76 3.30 -38.43
N PHE A 319 7.41 2.02 -38.40
CA PHE A 319 6.29 1.50 -37.62
C PHE A 319 6.74 0.68 -36.40
N GLN A 320 8.05 0.55 -36.19
CA GLN A 320 8.59 -0.16 -35.03
C GLN A 320 8.05 0.41 -33.71
N SER A 321 8.14 1.73 -33.51
CA SER A 321 7.69 2.37 -32.28
C SER A 321 6.21 2.13 -31.99
N LEU A 322 5.36 2.09 -33.03
CA LEU A 322 3.93 1.78 -32.88
C LEU A 322 3.70 0.39 -32.31
N ILE A 323 4.45 -0.62 -32.81
CA ILE A 323 4.31 -1.99 -32.33
C ILE A 323 4.81 -2.15 -30.92
N LEU A 324 5.98 -1.56 -30.58
CA LEU A 324 6.57 -1.60 -29.26
C LEU A 324 5.64 -0.94 -28.23
N ASP A 325 5.16 0.26 -28.52
CA ASP A 325 4.26 1.02 -27.66
C ASP A 325 2.98 0.24 -27.35
N MET A 326 2.32 -0.30 -28.37
CA MET A 326 1.10 -1.07 -28.16
C MET A 326 1.34 -2.38 -27.39
N ALA A 327 2.43 -3.08 -27.66
CA ALA A 327 2.81 -4.29 -26.95
C ALA A 327 3.14 -3.99 -25.46
N GLY A 328 3.89 -2.93 -25.20
CA GLY A 328 4.21 -2.46 -23.84
C GLY A 328 2.94 -2.12 -23.05
N ASN A 329 2.07 -1.29 -23.62
CA ASN A 329 0.82 -0.86 -22.98
C ASN A 329 -0.12 -2.03 -22.65
N VAL A 330 -0.33 -2.97 -23.58
CA VAL A 330 -1.17 -4.15 -23.31
C VAL A 330 -0.55 -5.05 -22.25
N GLY A 331 0.76 -5.23 -22.28
CA GLY A 331 1.47 -6.00 -21.25
C GLY A 331 1.32 -5.39 -19.86
N THR A 332 1.45 -4.07 -19.74
CA THR A 332 1.26 -3.35 -18.48
C THR A 332 -0.20 -3.42 -17.99
N GLN A 333 -1.18 -3.36 -18.89
CA GLN A 333 -2.59 -3.56 -18.53
C GLN A 333 -2.84 -4.98 -17.98
N SER A 334 -2.31 -6.02 -18.63
CA SER A 334 -2.42 -7.40 -18.15
C SER A 334 -1.64 -7.63 -16.84
N LEU A 335 -0.51 -6.94 -16.65
CA LEU A 335 0.23 -6.91 -15.39
C LEU A 335 -0.64 -6.39 -14.26
N ALA A 336 -1.21 -5.19 -14.41
CA ALA A 336 -2.02 -4.54 -13.37
C ALA A 336 -3.22 -5.41 -12.95
N VAL A 337 -3.94 -5.99 -13.93
CA VAL A 337 -5.02 -6.94 -13.65
C VAL A 337 -4.53 -8.17 -12.91
N THR A 338 -3.36 -8.70 -13.29
CA THR A 338 -2.83 -9.93 -12.70
C THR A 338 -2.33 -9.70 -11.28
N ILE A 339 -1.61 -8.60 -11.01
CA ILE A 339 -1.18 -8.24 -9.66
C ILE A 339 -2.42 -8.14 -8.77
N ARG A 340 -3.43 -7.35 -9.17
CA ARG A 340 -4.67 -7.18 -8.41
C ARG A 340 -5.33 -8.51 -8.03
N VAL A 341 -5.45 -9.45 -8.99
CA VAL A 341 -6.06 -10.77 -8.74
C VAL A 341 -5.17 -11.67 -7.88
N LEU A 342 -3.85 -11.55 -7.97
CA LEU A 342 -2.91 -12.32 -7.16
C LEU A 342 -2.82 -11.83 -5.72
N MET A 343 -3.15 -10.58 -5.46
CA MET A 343 -3.22 -9.99 -4.12
C MET A 343 -4.53 -10.38 -3.42
N ASP A 344 -5.66 -10.35 -4.12
CA ASP A 344 -6.99 -10.62 -3.54
C ASP A 344 -7.31 -12.11 -3.37
N GLU A 345 -6.62 -13.05 -4.06
CA GLU A 345 -7.01 -14.47 -4.05
C GLU A 345 -5.82 -15.45 -4.14
N GLU A 346 -5.87 -16.52 -3.35
CA GLU A 346 -5.04 -17.71 -3.56
C GLU A 346 -5.55 -18.54 -4.73
N LEU A 347 -5.00 -18.30 -5.93
CA LEU A 347 -5.44 -18.95 -7.15
C LEU A 347 -4.98 -20.41 -7.26
N THR A 348 -5.92 -21.31 -7.55
CA THR A 348 -5.63 -22.68 -8.00
C THR A 348 -4.94 -22.68 -9.38
N ALA A 349 -4.22 -23.74 -9.70
CA ALA A 349 -3.56 -23.89 -11.02
C ALA A 349 -4.54 -23.73 -12.20
N LYS A 350 -5.81 -24.15 -12.01
CA LYS A 350 -6.87 -24.00 -13.04
C LYS A 350 -7.27 -22.53 -13.21
N GLN A 351 -7.41 -21.79 -12.11
CA GLN A 351 -7.74 -20.35 -12.14
C GLN A 351 -6.59 -19.54 -12.74
N LYS A 352 -5.33 -19.85 -12.41
CA LYS A 352 -4.14 -19.25 -13.03
C LYS A 352 -4.14 -19.43 -14.55
N LEU A 353 -4.40 -20.64 -15.04
CA LEU A 353 -4.51 -20.90 -16.49
C LEU A 353 -5.71 -20.15 -17.11
N MET A 354 -6.82 -20.07 -16.39
CA MET A 354 -8.02 -19.34 -16.87
C MET A 354 -7.72 -17.84 -17.01
N LEU A 355 -6.97 -17.24 -16.07
CA LEU A 355 -6.56 -15.83 -16.12
C LEU A 355 -5.65 -15.58 -17.34
N VAL A 356 -4.62 -16.41 -17.56
CA VAL A 356 -3.76 -16.30 -18.75
C VAL A 356 -4.58 -16.36 -20.04
N VAL A 357 -5.48 -17.33 -20.16
CA VAL A 357 -6.33 -17.47 -21.37
C VAL A 357 -7.29 -16.28 -21.54
N LYS A 358 -7.81 -15.74 -20.44
CA LYS A 358 -8.65 -14.52 -20.45
C LYS A 358 -7.87 -13.33 -20.98
N GLU A 359 -6.69 -13.05 -20.44
CA GLU A 359 -5.85 -11.93 -20.86
C GLU A 359 -5.39 -12.07 -22.33
N MET A 360 -5.01 -13.28 -22.77
CA MET A 360 -4.72 -13.54 -24.19
C MET A 360 -5.91 -13.26 -25.10
N LYS A 361 -7.15 -13.58 -24.68
CA LYS A 361 -8.36 -13.27 -25.46
C LYS A 361 -8.61 -11.77 -25.52
N VAL A 362 -8.36 -11.03 -24.42
CA VAL A 362 -8.44 -9.57 -24.40
C VAL A 362 -7.39 -8.98 -25.34
N GLY A 363 -6.14 -9.42 -25.25
CA GLY A 363 -5.06 -9.02 -26.15
C GLY A 363 -5.37 -9.31 -27.63
N PHE A 364 -5.98 -10.47 -27.91
CA PHE A 364 -6.41 -10.82 -29.27
C PHE A 364 -7.53 -9.90 -29.78
N ALA A 365 -8.56 -9.66 -28.98
CA ALA A 365 -9.70 -8.82 -29.39
C ALA A 365 -9.24 -7.37 -29.64
N ASN A 366 -8.46 -6.79 -28.73
CA ASN A 366 -7.88 -5.46 -28.88
C ASN A 366 -6.92 -5.42 -30.08
N GLY A 367 -6.06 -6.42 -30.20
CA GLY A 367 -5.12 -6.56 -31.33
C GLY A 367 -5.82 -6.63 -32.66
N LEU A 368 -6.91 -7.40 -32.79
CA LEU A 368 -7.67 -7.52 -34.02
C LEU A 368 -8.29 -6.17 -34.43
N PHE A 369 -8.89 -5.46 -33.49
CA PHE A 369 -9.47 -4.15 -33.73
C PHE A 369 -8.41 -3.12 -34.14
N LEU A 370 -7.33 -3.00 -33.35
CA LEU A 370 -6.26 -2.05 -33.64
C LEU A 370 -5.43 -2.43 -34.86
N GLY A 371 -5.21 -3.73 -35.10
CA GLY A 371 -4.55 -4.24 -36.30
C GLY A 371 -5.31 -3.93 -37.58
N PHE A 372 -6.63 -4.05 -37.53
CA PHE A 372 -7.49 -3.66 -38.65
C PHE A 372 -7.48 -2.15 -38.88
N MET A 373 -7.55 -1.35 -37.84
CA MET A 373 -7.41 0.11 -37.95
C MET A 373 -6.01 0.50 -38.50
N ALA A 374 -4.95 -0.12 -37.98
CA ALA A 374 -3.60 0.12 -38.47
C ALA A 374 -3.47 -0.23 -39.96
N TRP A 375 -4.03 -1.34 -40.39
CA TRP A 375 -4.04 -1.72 -41.82
C TRP A 375 -4.63 -0.64 -42.72
N ILE A 376 -5.76 -0.07 -42.35
CA ILE A 376 -6.42 0.99 -43.13
C ILE A 376 -5.62 2.30 -43.05
N PHE A 377 -5.34 2.80 -41.84
CA PHE A 377 -4.74 4.12 -41.67
C PHE A 377 -3.30 4.15 -42.14
N LEU A 378 -2.50 3.13 -41.84
CA LEU A 378 -1.12 3.04 -42.30
C LEU A 378 -1.05 2.78 -43.81
N GLY A 379 -1.97 1.96 -44.38
CA GLY A 379 -2.07 1.79 -45.80
C GLY A 379 -2.31 3.12 -46.54
N LEU A 380 -3.26 3.93 -46.03
CA LEU A 380 -3.53 5.26 -46.53
C LEU A 380 -2.31 6.19 -46.37
N TYR A 381 -1.68 6.21 -45.18
CA TYR A 381 -0.47 6.99 -44.90
C TYR A 381 0.69 6.66 -45.86
N ILE A 382 0.95 5.36 -46.06
CA ILE A 382 2.04 4.89 -46.93
C ILE A 382 1.76 5.29 -48.40
N CYS A 383 0.50 5.15 -48.83
CA CYS A 383 0.11 5.47 -50.19
C CYS A 383 0.11 6.97 -50.47
N VAL A 384 -0.55 7.77 -49.59
CA VAL A 384 -0.77 9.21 -49.87
C VAL A 384 0.43 10.06 -49.46
N ILE A 385 1.01 9.77 -48.32
CA ILE A 385 2.10 10.66 -47.76
C ILE A 385 3.47 10.18 -48.20
N LYS A 386 3.70 8.86 -48.22
CA LYS A 386 5.01 8.31 -48.65
C LYS A 386 5.11 8.04 -50.13
N GLY A 387 3.97 8.08 -50.87
CA GLY A 387 3.95 7.95 -52.32
C GLY A 387 4.18 6.54 -52.86
N TYR A 388 4.05 5.50 -52.02
CA TYR A 388 4.18 4.10 -52.49
C TYR A 388 2.93 3.61 -53.23
N PRO A 389 3.08 2.65 -54.16
CA PRO A 389 1.95 2.04 -54.84
C PRO A 389 0.98 1.39 -53.85
N ILE A 390 -0.33 1.44 -54.15
CA ILE A 390 -1.37 0.96 -53.23
C ILE A 390 -1.19 -0.50 -52.81
N HIS A 391 -0.72 -1.37 -53.70
CA HIS A 391 -0.48 -2.76 -53.37
C HIS A 391 0.66 -2.95 -52.39
N HIS A 392 1.77 -2.20 -52.51
CA HIS A 392 2.85 -2.15 -51.54
C HIS A 392 2.38 -1.61 -50.18
N ALA A 393 1.62 -0.52 -50.21
CA ALA A 393 1.05 0.08 -49.00
C ALA A 393 0.19 -0.92 -48.23
N LEU A 394 -0.71 -1.63 -48.91
CA LEU A 394 -1.58 -2.63 -48.28
C LEU A 394 -0.83 -3.86 -47.76
N LEU A 395 0.24 -4.30 -48.43
CA LEU A 395 1.06 -5.43 -47.97
C LEU A 395 1.86 -5.07 -46.71
N VAL A 396 2.52 -3.91 -46.70
CA VAL A 396 3.28 -3.43 -45.57
C VAL A 396 2.36 -3.18 -44.37
N SER A 397 1.27 -2.43 -44.57
CA SER A 397 0.33 -2.15 -43.47
C SER A 397 -0.38 -3.41 -42.97
N GLY A 398 -0.67 -4.39 -43.84
CA GLY A 398 -1.20 -5.68 -43.44
C GLY A 398 -0.24 -6.50 -42.58
N CYS A 399 1.06 -6.49 -42.93
CA CYS A 399 2.11 -7.08 -42.12
C CYS A 399 2.19 -6.42 -40.73
N VAL A 400 2.15 -5.09 -40.67
CA VAL A 400 2.10 -4.33 -39.42
C VAL A 400 0.88 -4.72 -38.60
N GLY A 401 -0.31 -4.80 -39.21
CA GLY A 401 -1.54 -5.20 -38.53
C GLY A 401 -1.47 -6.61 -37.92
N ILE A 402 -0.95 -7.59 -38.67
CA ILE A 402 -0.77 -8.97 -38.20
C ILE A 402 0.28 -9.00 -37.05
N ALA A 403 1.37 -8.27 -37.22
CA ALA A 403 2.40 -8.16 -36.18
C ALA A 403 1.83 -7.55 -34.90
N LEU A 404 0.98 -6.54 -35.00
CA LEU A 404 0.32 -5.91 -33.87
C LEU A 404 -0.58 -6.90 -33.12
N VAL A 405 -1.44 -7.64 -33.82
CA VAL A 405 -2.28 -8.70 -33.21
C VAL A 405 -1.41 -9.71 -32.46
N THR A 406 -0.37 -10.22 -33.12
CA THR A 406 0.49 -11.26 -32.55
C THR A 406 1.28 -10.74 -31.35
N ALA A 407 1.86 -9.55 -31.45
CA ALA A 407 2.60 -8.93 -30.36
C ALA A 407 1.69 -8.68 -29.14
N MET A 408 0.48 -8.14 -29.33
CA MET A 408 -0.45 -7.87 -28.24
C MET A 408 -0.90 -9.15 -27.52
N VAL A 409 -1.14 -10.25 -28.23
CA VAL A 409 -1.48 -11.55 -27.62
C VAL A 409 -0.34 -12.08 -26.75
N ILE A 410 0.90 -12.05 -27.29
CA ILE A 410 2.07 -12.54 -26.56
C ILE A 410 2.39 -11.61 -25.37
N SER A 411 2.27 -10.30 -25.56
CA SER A 411 2.52 -9.32 -24.49
C SER A 411 1.51 -9.44 -23.35
N SER A 412 0.23 -9.67 -23.64
CA SER A 412 -0.77 -9.97 -22.59
C SER A 412 -0.41 -11.25 -21.81
N MET A 413 0.04 -12.29 -22.53
CA MET A 413 0.49 -13.52 -21.89
C MET A 413 1.72 -13.28 -20.99
N VAL A 414 2.70 -12.55 -21.47
CA VAL A 414 3.93 -12.19 -20.71
C VAL A 414 3.60 -11.36 -19.48
N GLY A 415 2.76 -10.31 -19.64
CA GLY A 415 2.30 -9.46 -18.56
C GLY A 415 1.55 -10.22 -17.45
N THR A 416 0.93 -11.37 -17.80
CA THR A 416 0.25 -12.25 -16.84
C THR A 416 1.21 -13.28 -16.21
N LEU A 417 2.09 -13.89 -17.02
CA LEU A 417 2.95 -14.98 -16.54
C LEU A 417 4.08 -14.51 -15.63
N ILE A 418 4.64 -13.33 -15.86
CA ILE A 418 5.78 -12.83 -15.07
C ILE A 418 5.41 -12.62 -13.59
N PRO A 419 4.33 -11.89 -13.23
CA PRO A 419 3.94 -11.74 -11.83
C PRO A 419 3.54 -13.08 -11.18
N MET A 420 2.90 -14.00 -11.91
CA MET A 420 2.62 -15.34 -11.43
C MET A 420 3.90 -16.15 -11.14
N PHE A 421 4.93 -15.94 -11.95
CA PHE A 421 6.23 -16.57 -11.72
C PHE A 421 6.90 -16.00 -10.47
N PHE A 422 6.84 -14.69 -10.23
CA PHE A 422 7.40 -14.07 -9.04
C PHE A 422 6.69 -14.57 -7.77
N LYS A 423 5.36 -14.59 -7.74
CA LYS A 423 4.60 -15.18 -6.63
C LYS A 423 4.99 -16.65 -6.38
N LYS A 424 5.28 -17.42 -7.43
CA LYS A 424 5.66 -18.83 -7.28
C LYS A 424 7.04 -19.03 -6.64
N ILE A 425 7.95 -18.08 -6.78
CA ILE A 425 9.28 -18.11 -6.16
C ILE A 425 9.35 -17.29 -4.86
N ASN A 426 8.18 -16.97 -4.28
CA ASN A 426 8.03 -16.15 -3.09
C ASN A 426 8.68 -14.76 -3.22
N VAL A 427 8.58 -14.16 -4.39
CA VAL A 427 8.92 -12.75 -4.64
C VAL A 427 7.60 -12.02 -4.87
N ASP A 428 7.46 -10.86 -4.27
CA ASP A 428 6.30 -10.00 -4.42
C ASP A 428 5.96 -9.78 -5.92
N PRO A 429 4.74 -10.08 -6.36
CA PRO A 429 4.31 -9.88 -7.74
C PRO A 429 4.41 -8.43 -8.23
N ALA A 430 4.27 -7.43 -7.34
CA ALA A 430 4.36 -6.01 -7.67
C ALA A 430 5.77 -5.61 -8.16
N VAL A 431 6.81 -6.34 -7.75
CA VAL A 431 8.19 -6.18 -8.27
C VAL A 431 8.27 -6.43 -9.79
N ALA A 432 7.30 -7.13 -10.39
CA ALA A 432 7.16 -7.25 -11.85
C ALA A 432 6.73 -5.91 -12.49
N SER A 433 7.40 -4.84 -12.16
CA SER A 433 7.05 -3.45 -12.47
C SER A 433 6.66 -3.17 -13.93
N GLY A 434 5.85 -2.13 -14.14
CA GLY A 434 5.47 -1.67 -15.48
C GLY A 434 6.67 -1.47 -16.42
N PRO A 435 7.73 -0.76 -16.02
CA PRO A 435 8.94 -0.59 -16.82
C PRO A 435 9.66 -1.90 -17.19
N LEU A 436 9.71 -2.88 -16.28
CA LEU A 436 10.28 -4.19 -16.57
C LEU A 436 9.45 -4.93 -17.63
N ILE A 437 8.13 -4.98 -17.44
CA ILE A 437 7.21 -5.63 -18.38
C ILE A 437 7.27 -4.96 -19.76
N THR A 438 7.30 -3.62 -19.81
CA THR A 438 7.45 -2.87 -21.06
C THR A 438 8.73 -3.27 -21.79
N THR A 439 9.87 -3.33 -21.09
CA THR A 439 11.15 -3.69 -21.70
C THR A 439 11.19 -5.13 -22.22
N VAL A 440 10.58 -6.08 -21.49
CA VAL A 440 10.45 -7.48 -21.94
C VAL A 440 9.51 -7.56 -23.15
N ASN A 441 8.43 -6.82 -23.14
CA ASN A 441 7.49 -6.77 -24.27
C ASN A 441 8.09 -6.09 -25.50
N ASP A 442 8.97 -5.12 -25.36
CA ASP A 442 9.74 -4.53 -26.45
C ASP A 442 10.57 -5.59 -27.16
N LEU A 443 11.25 -6.46 -26.41
CA LEU A 443 11.99 -7.58 -26.99
C LEU A 443 11.08 -8.53 -27.78
N VAL A 444 9.93 -8.90 -27.19
CA VAL A 444 8.90 -9.73 -27.85
C VAL A 444 8.41 -9.06 -29.13
N ALA A 445 8.04 -7.79 -29.02
CA ALA A 445 7.49 -7.01 -30.14
C ALA A 445 8.46 -6.90 -31.30
N ILE A 446 9.75 -6.66 -31.02
CA ILE A 446 10.82 -6.60 -32.05
C ILE A 446 10.94 -7.94 -32.77
N VAL A 447 11.06 -9.04 -32.03
CA VAL A 447 11.20 -10.38 -32.63
C VAL A 447 9.98 -10.73 -33.48
N VAL A 448 8.77 -10.47 -32.98
CA VAL A 448 7.54 -10.73 -33.71
C VAL A 448 7.45 -9.85 -34.95
N TYR A 449 7.67 -8.56 -34.82
CA TYR A 449 7.52 -7.61 -35.92
C TYR A 449 8.50 -7.86 -37.04
N TYR A 450 9.78 -7.84 -36.74
CA TYR A 450 10.82 -8.06 -37.77
C TYR A 450 10.84 -9.49 -38.28
N GLY A 451 10.53 -10.48 -37.43
CA GLY A 451 10.38 -11.88 -37.84
C GLY A 451 9.25 -12.06 -38.85
N LEU A 452 8.08 -11.43 -38.61
CA LEU A 452 6.96 -11.47 -39.56
C LEU A 452 7.25 -10.64 -40.80
N ALA A 453 7.91 -9.50 -40.69
CA ALA A 453 8.34 -8.67 -41.82
C ALA A 453 9.32 -9.45 -42.72
N MET A 454 10.28 -10.16 -42.13
CA MET A 454 11.19 -11.02 -42.89
C MET A 454 10.40 -12.14 -43.62
N LEU A 455 9.60 -12.89 -42.87
CA LEU A 455 8.85 -14.02 -43.41
C LEU A 455 7.87 -13.62 -44.50
N PHE A 456 7.04 -12.60 -44.25
CA PHE A 456 5.95 -12.26 -45.21
C PHE A 456 6.43 -11.33 -46.33
N LEU A 457 7.20 -10.27 -45.98
CA LEU A 457 7.54 -9.25 -46.99
C LEU A 457 8.77 -9.65 -47.81
N VAL A 458 9.81 -10.21 -47.17
CA VAL A 458 11.05 -10.54 -47.87
C VAL A 458 10.97 -11.94 -48.50
N ASP A 459 10.70 -12.98 -47.70
CA ASP A 459 10.82 -14.35 -48.17
C ASP A 459 9.61 -14.83 -49.00
N LEU A 460 8.36 -14.47 -48.58
CA LEU A 460 7.14 -14.99 -49.26
C LEU A 460 6.68 -14.09 -50.40
N LEU A 461 6.68 -12.77 -50.22
CA LEU A 461 6.09 -11.81 -51.18
C LEU A 461 7.17 -11.10 -52.02
N HIS A 462 8.45 -11.29 -51.71
CA HIS A 462 9.59 -10.69 -52.40
C HIS A 462 9.44 -9.17 -52.64
N VAL A 463 8.88 -8.49 -51.63
CA VAL A 463 8.74 -7.02 -51.68
C VAL A 463 10.13 -6.40 -51.52
N THR A 464 10.55 -5.64 -52.55
CA THR A 464 11.77 -4.83 -52.52
C THR A 464 11.40 -3.40 -52.28
N GLY A 465 12.21 -2.65 -51.47
CA GLY A 465 11.99 -1.26 -51.12
C GLY A 465 12.20 -0.28 -52.31
#